data_ce249082cdc271f49133a1addcf428fe
#
_entry.id   ce249082cdc271f49133a1addcf428fe
#
_cell.length_a   1.000
_cell.length_b   1.000
_cell.length_c   1.000
_cell.angle_alpha   90.00
_cell.angle_beta   90.00
_cell.angle_gamma   90.00
#
_symmetry.space_group_name_H-M   'P 1'
#
loop_
_entity.id
_entity.type
_entity.pdbx_description
1 polymer ?
#
loop_
_entity_poly.entity_id
_entity_poly.type
_entity_poly.pdbx_seq_one_letter_code
_entity_poly.pdbx_strand_id
1 'polypeptide(L)'
;MSYSYVARPMAIGAILGGGITGLLKMAPVFKTTASDVIDIFTGEGDEASRKDYVKGKGWYEWPISHIPVLLVVSLIGITLSFSTQFGFFASFIFSLVLCLTTFALGAIAVKVMGETSIEPVSGTSFIVLLMLVLVFKALGLSESDTAVLALVGTTVFGGAISMSGTVIGDYKPGLYVGNRPMHIMKTELMGIVPGTIVAALFAGLLSLALARGDLILYAPQANAFAAFAQIMLGGQTPWSLLLVGVVIGVFMELLTGMGTAFGLGMYLPMVVTLPMVVGGALRDYWEARFLDVAVEKEGLSEKQRTMRLLNTYMIATGCIVGEALLGTFLAIYYVLPLITG
;
A
#
# COMPACT_ATOMS: atom_id res chain seq x y z
N MET A 1 -6.96 22.01 20.34
CA MET A 1 -5.69 22.70 19.98
C MET A 1 -4.45 21.81 20.13
N SER A 2 -4.24 21.08 21.22
CA SER A 2 -3.03 20.25 21.42
C SER A 2 -2.84 19.13 20.39
N TYR A 3 -3.92 18.50 19.91
CA TYR A 3 -3.84 17.43 18.92
C TYR A 3 -3.25 17.93 17.58
N SER A 4 -3.77 19.01 17.03
CA SER A 4 -3.34 19.52 15.71
C SER A 4 -1.92 20.09 15.72
N TYR A 5 -1.50 20.70 16.82
CA TYR A 5 -0.22 21.39 16.91
C TYR A 5 0.91 20.52 17.49
N VAL A 6 0.61 19.50 18.26
CA VAL A 6 1.61 18.66 18.92
C VAL A 6 1.54 17.21 18.46
N ALA A 7 0.40 16.54 18.67
CA ALA A 7 0.30 15.10 18.40
C ALA A 7 0.39 14.78 16.91
N ARG A 8 -0.24 15.57 16.05
CA ARG A 8 -0.26 15.33 14.61
C ARG A 8 1.13 15.42 13.95
N PRO A 9 1.96 16.47 14.17
CA PRO A 9 3.33 16.51 13.66
C PRO A 9 4.22 15.38 14.20
N MET A 10 4.09 15.04 15.47
CA MET A 10 4.82 13.92 16.05
C MET A 10 4.40 12.57 15.45
N ALA A 11 3.11 12.36 15.24
CA ALA A 11 2.59 11.15 14.60
C ALA A 11 3.10 11.00 13.15
N ILE A 12 3.08 12.09 12.37
CA ILE A 12 3.65 12.11 11.02
C ILE A 12 5.14 11.76 11.05
N GLY A 13 5.88 12.37 11.98
CA GLY A 13 7.29 12.05 12.19
C GLY A 13 7.49 10.56 12.51
N ALA A 14 6.67 9.99 13.39
CA ALA A 14 6.75 8.58 13.77
C ALA A 14 6.44 7.63 12.58
N ILE A 15 5.45 7.97 11.75
CA ILE A 15 5.17 7.22 10.51
C ILE A 15 6.38 7.25 9.57
N LEU A 16 6.99 8.43 9.38
CA LEU A 16 8.17 8.60 8.54
C LEU A 16 9.37 7.82 9.08
N GLY A 17 9.70 8.02 10.36
CA GLY A 17 10.83 7.36 11.01
C GLY A 17 10.69 5.84 10.99
N GLY A 18 9.51 5.32 11.33
CA GLY A 18 9.19 3.89 11.26
C GLY A 18 9.26 3.36 9.84
N GLY A 19 8.63 4.05 8.87
CA GLY A 19 8.61 3.63 7.47
C GLY A 19 10.00 3.57 6.82
N ILE A 20 10.80 4.61 7.00
CA ILE A 20 12.19 4.66 6.48
C ILE A 20 13.06 3.58 7.15
N THR A 21 12.95 3.43 8.47
CA THR A 21 13.73 2.41 9.20
C THR A 21 13.34 1.00 8.79
N GLY A 22 12.03 0.74 8.62
CA GLY A 22 11.54 -0.54 8.10
C GLY A 22 12.11 -0.86 6.73
N LEU A 23 12.15 0.13 5.83
CA LEU A 23 12.78 -0.03 4.51
C LEU A 23 14.29 -0.29 4.61
N LEU A 24 15.00 0.43 5.48
CA LEU A 24 16.44 0.21 5.67
C LEU A 24 16.74 -1.20 6.20
N LYS A 25 15.90 -1.75 7.07
CA LYS A 25 15.99 -3.16 7.50
C LYS A 25 15.86 -4.13 6.34
N MET A 26 15.10 -3.77 5.31
CA MET A 26 14.91 -4.58 4.09
C MET A 26 16.02 -4.36 3.04
N ALA A 27 17.02 -3.51 3.32
CA ALA A 27 18.11 -3.22 2.37
C ALA A 27 18.82 -4.47 1.82
N PRO A 28 19.07 -5.56 2.58
CA PRO A 28 19.63 -6.80 2.03
C PRO A 28 18.74 -7.40 0.94
N VAL A 29 17.41 -7.39 1.16
CA VAL A 29 16.45 -7.90 0.17
C VAL A 29 16.43 -7.03 -1.08
N PHE A 30 16.58 -5.71 -0.93
CA PHE A 30 16.73 -4.79 -2.07
C PHE A 30 17.91 -5.15 -2.94
N LYS A 31 19.07 -5.41 -2.32
CA LYS A 31 20.30 -5.76 -3.04
C LYS A 31 20.15 -7.08 -3.82
N THR A 32 19.61 -8.12 -3.19
CA THR A 32 19.42 -9.42 -3.85
C THR A 32 18.38 -9.33 -4.96
N THR A 33 17.28 -8.62 -4.75
CA THR A 33 16.24 -8.46 -5.78
C THR A 33 16.75 -7.64 -6.97
N ALA A 34 17.52 -6.58 -6.73
CA ALA A 34 18.12 -5.81 -7.82
C ALA A 34 19.06 -6.66 -8.67
N SER A 35 19.90 -7.52 -8.04
CA SER A 35 20.73 -8.50 -8.73
C SER A 35 19.87 -9.46 -9.54
N ASP A 36 18.87 -10.09 -8.93
CA ASP A 36 17.98 -11.04 -9.61
C ASP A 36 17.26 -10.42 -10.84
N VAL A 37 16.82 -9.16 -10.72
CA VAL A 37 16.19 -8.45 -11.84
C VAL A 37 17.19 -8.16 -12.95
N ILE A 38 18.41 -7.73 -12.62
CA ILE A 38 19.46 -7.50 -13.60
C ILE A 38 19.81 -8.82 -14.32
N ASP A 39 19.98 -9.92 -13.59
CA ASP A 39 20.29 -11.23 -14.14
C ASP A 39 19.22 -11.76 -15.10
N ILE A 40 17.92 -11.43 -14.83
CA ILE A 40 16.83 -11.76 -15.73
C ILE A 40 16.95 -11.00 -17.05
N PHE A 41 17.36 -9.71 -17.03
CA PHE A 41 17.49 -8.89 -18.21
C PHE A 41 18.79 -9.11 -18.99
N THR A 42 19.89 -9.44 -18.30
CA THR A 42 21.19 -9.72 -18.92
C THR A 42 21.31 -11.16 -19.44
N GLY A 43 20.43 -12.05 -19.00
CA GLY A 43 20.48 -13.47 -19.37
C GLY A 43 21.57 -14.27 -18.65
N GLU A 44 22.26 -13.65 -17.69
CA GLU A 44 23.36 -14.27 -16.91
C GLU A 44 22.87 -15.07 -15.70
N GLY A 45 21.54 -15.13 -15.47
CA GLY A 45 20.96 -15.89 -14.38
C GLY A 45 21.31 -17.38 -14.45
N ASP A 46 21.86 -17.89 -13.35
CA ASP A 46 22.38 -19.25 -13.19
C ASP A 46 21.33 -20.27 -13.66
N GLU A 47 21.67 -21.07 -14.68
CA GLU A 47 20.82 -22.16 -15.19
C GLU A 47 20.45 -23.16 -14.09
N ALA A 48 21.23 -23.22 -13.01
CA ALA A 48 20.97 -24.07 -11.85
C ALA A 48 19.75 -23.57 -11.04
N SER A 49 19.56 -22.25 -10.90
CA SER A 49 18.37 -21.65 -10.26
C SER A 49 17.10 -21.87 -11.09
N ARG A 50 17.24 -22.05 -12.41
CA ARG A 50 16.14 -22.39 -13.32
C ARG A 50 15.75 -23.86 -13.33
N LYS A 51 16.59 -24.75 -12.78
CA LYS A 51 16.34 -26.21 -12.81
C LYS A 51 15.23 -26.67 -11.87
N ASP A 52 14.94 -25.92 -10.82
CA ASP A 52 13.82 -26.19 -9.91
C ASP A 52 12.47 -25.67 -10.43
N TYR A 53 12.47 -24.89 -11.49
CA TYR A 53 11.26 -24.50 -12.19
C TYR A 53 10.76 -25.65 -13.05
N VAL A 54 9.55 -26.13 -12.75
CA VAL A 54 8.84 -27.06 -13.64
C VAL A 54 8.57 -26.31 -14.95
N LYS A 55 9.38 -26.60 -15.97
CA LYS A 55 9.24 -26.05 -17.33
C LYS A 55 7.90 -26.52 -17.95
N GLY A 56 6.82 -25.89 -17.56
CA GLY A 56 5.52 -26.07 -18.23
C GLY A 56 5.36 -24.96 -19.28
N LYS A 57 5.20 -25.32 -20.55
CA LYS A 57 4.97 -24.42 -21.69
C LYS A 57 3.96 -23.31 -21.38
N GLY A 58 4.39 -22.11 -20.91
CA GLY A 58 3.56 -20.97 -20.57
C GLY A 58 2.56 -21.21 -19.43
N TRP A 59 2.77 -22.22 -18.62
CA TRP A 59 1.79 -22.71 -17.66
C TRP A 59 1.87 -21.98 -16.32
N TYR A 60 3.05 -21.56 -15.92
CA TYR A 60 3.29 -20.96 -14.61
C TYR A 60 3.57 -19.47 -14.65
N GLU A 61 4.11 -18.96 -15.74
CA GLU A 61 4.67 -17.61 -15.80
C GLU A 61 3.97 -16.74 -16.83
N TRP A 62 3.79 -15.50 -16.50
CA TRP A 62 3.45 -14.46 -17.48
C TRP A 62 4.70 -14.15 -18.32
N PRO A 63 4.59 -14.01 -19.64
CA PRO A 63 5.75 -13.74 -20.48
C PRO A 63 6.44 -12.43 -20.11
N ILE A 64 7.74 -12.52 -19.73
CA ILE A 64 8.56 -11.34 -19.34
C ILE A 64 8.60 -10.30 -20.45
N SER A 65 8.54 -10.74 -21.73
CA SER A 65 8.48 -9.85 -22.89
C SER A 65 7.31 -8.86 -22.89
N HIS A 66 6.26 -9.11 -22.09
CA HIS A 66 5.13 -8.19 -21.97
C HIS A 66 5.42 -7.02 -21.02
N ILE A 67 6.40 -7.13 -20.11
CA ILE A 67 6.75 -6.07 -19.16
C ILE A 67 7.14 -4.76 -19.86
N PRO A 68 8.10 -4.76 -20.81
CA PRO A 68 8.43 -3.53 -21.53
C PRO A 68 7.26 -2.92 -22.28
N VAL A 69 6.39 -3.75 -22.86
CA VAL A 69 5.19 -3.27 -23.59
C VAL A 69 4.24 -2.59 -22.62
N LEU A 70 3.97 -3.21 -21.46
CA LEU A 70 3.09 -2.62 -20.44
C LEU A 70 3.68 -1.32 -19.88
N LEU A 71 5.01 -1.25 -19.67
CA LEU A 71 5.67 -0.02 -19.22
C LEU A 71 5.50 1.11 -20.22
N VAL A 72 5.71 0.83 -21.52
CA VAL A 72 5.53 1.83 -22.60
C VAL A 72 4.06 2.28 -22.68
N VAL A 73 3.12 1.36 -22.65
CA VAL A 73 1.68 1.67 -22.66
C VAL A 73 1.29 2.52 -21.45
N SER A 74 1.77 2.18 -20.26
CA SER A 74 1.53 2.95 -19.05
C SER A 74 2.15 4.34 -19.12
N LEU A 75 3.39 4.45 -19.60
CA LEU A 75 4.07 5.74 -19.78
C LEU A 75 3.29 6.64 -20.72
N ILE A 76 2.85 6.13 -21.88
CA ILE A 76 2.04 6.90 -22.85
C ILE A 76 0.69 7.27 -22.23
N GLY A 77 -0.01 6.32 -21.60
CA GLY A 77 -1.33 6.55 -21.02
C GLY A 77 -1.31 7.60 -19.93
N ILE A 78 -0.36 7.53 -18.98
CA ILE A 78 -0.21 8.52 -17.92
C ILE A 78 0.18 9.88 -18.50
N THR A 79 1.15 9.92 -19.43
CA THR A 79 1.56 11.18 -20.06
C THR A 79 0.39 11.87 -20.75
N LEU A 80 -0.40 11.16 -21.53
CA LEU A 80 -1.56 11.72 -22.23
C LEU A 80 -2.64 12.20 -21.24
N SER A 81 -2.90 11.44 -20.18
CA SER A 81 -3.92 11.79 -19.18
C SER A 81 -3.61 13.09 -18.45
N PHE A 82 -2.35 13.36 -18.16
CA PHE A 82 -1.93 14.55 -17.40
C PHE A 82 -1.49 15.72 -18.29
N SER A 83 -1.18 15.48 -19.57
CA SER A 83 -0.64 16.50 -20.48
C SER A 83 -1.57 17.69 -20.69
N THR A 84 -2.87 17.49 -20.60
CA THR A 84 -3.87 18.55 -20.77
C THR A 84 -3.91 19.54 -19.60
N GLN A 85 -3.50 19.11 -18.41
CA GLN A 85 -3.54 19.96 -17.21
C GLN A 85 -2.17 20.55 -16.84
N PHE A 86 -1.10 19.75 -16.99
CA PHE A 86 0.23 20.13 -16.50
C PHE A 86 1.27 20.33 -17.62
N GLY A 87 0.83 20.21 -18.89
CA GLY A 87 1.70 20.29 -20.05
C GLY A 87 2.46 18.97 -20.33
N PHE A 88 2.89 18.79 -21.56
CA PHE A 88 3.46 17.53 -22.03
C PHE A 88 4.76 17.15 -21.31
N PHE A 89 5.68 18.11 -21.15
CA PHE A 89 7.00 17.83 -20.58
C PHE A 89 6.93 17.40 -19.10
N ALA A 90 6.17 18.13 -18.29
CA ALA A 90 5.98 17.78 -16.86
C ALA A 90 5.29 16.42 -16.71
N SER A 91 4.27 16.13 -17.53
CA SER A 91 3.55 14.88 -17.55
C SER A 91 4.41 13.70 -18.02
N PHE A 92 5.30 13.91 -18.98
CA PHE A 92 6.25 12.89 -19.42
C PHE A 92 7.24 12.54 -18.30
N ILE A 93 7.85 13.55 -17.65
CA ILE A 93 8.76 13.31 -16.52
C ILE A 93 8.03 12.63 -15.36
N PHE A 94 6.80 13.05 -15.06
CA PHE A 94 5.94 12.40 -14.08
C PHE A 94 5.75 10.91 -14.38
N SER A 95 5.35 10.59 -15.60
CA SER A 95 5.11 9.21 -16.05
C SER A 95 6.37 8.37 -16.00
N LEU A 96 7.50 8.95 -16.43
CA LEU A 96 8.79 8.27 -16.42
C LEU A 96 9.23 7.91 -15.01
N VAL A 97 9.22 8.89 -14.10
CA VAL A 97 9.58 8.68 -12.70
C VAL A 97 8.65 7.64 -12.07
N LEU A 98 7.35 7.75 -12.30
CA LEU A 98 6.36 6.84 -11.74
C LEU A 98 6.53 5.41 -12.25
N CYS A 99 6.71 5.21 -13.57
CA CYS A 99 6.92 3.89 -14.16
C CYS A 99 8.22 3.24 -13.65
N LEU A 100 9.31 3.98 -13.62
CA LEU A 100 10.60 3.46 -13.14
C LEU A 100 10.58 3.09 -11.66
N THR A 101 10.01 3.96 -10.82
CA THR A 101 9.92 3.69 -9.38
C THR A 101 8.95 2.56 -9.08
N THR A 102 7.81 2.51 -9.75
CA THR A 102 6.84 1.43 -9.57
C THR A 102 7.43 0.09 -9.99
N PHE A 103 8.15 0.03 -11.09
CA PHE A 103 8.82 -1.19 -11.51
C PHE A 103 9.90 -1.63 -10.52
N ALA A 104 10.84 -0.73 -10.19
CA ALA A 104 11.97 -1.07 -9.33
C ALA A 104 11.53 -1.42 -7.89
N LEU A 105 10.72 -0.56 -7.27
CA LEU A 105 10.25 -0.78 -5.91
C LEU A 105 9.15 -1.86 -5.85
N GLY A 106 8.40 -2.04 -6.95
CA GLY A 106 7.41 -3.11 -7.08
C GLY A 106 8.03 -4.50 -7.06
N ALA A 107 9.12 -4.71 -7.80
CA ALA A 107 9.86 -5.97 -7.78
C ALA A 107 10.35 -6.33 -6.36
N ILE A 108 10.79 -5.31 -5.62
CA ILE A 108 11.22 -5.47 -4.24
C ILE A 108 10.02 -5.77 -3.32
N ALA A 109 8.93 -5.03 -3.47
CA ALA A 109 7.74 -5.22 -2.66
C ALA A 109 7.15 -6.62 -2.83
N VAL A 110 7.13 -7.15 -4.04
CA VAL A 110 6.71 -8.52 -4.37
C VAL A 110 7.57 -9.55 -3.62
N LYS A 111 8.89 -9.41 -3.62
CA LYS A 111 9.78 -10.31 -2.90
C LYS A 111 9.60 -10.22 -1.39
N VAL A 112 9.54 -9.01 -0.86
CA VAL A 112 9.28 -8.76 0.57
C VAL A 112 7.95 -9.38 0.99
N MET A 113 6.88 -9.17 0.23
CA MET A 113 5.57 -9.75 0.51
C MET A 113 5.61 -11.27 0.47
N GLY A 114 6.31 -11.87 -0.51
CA GLY A 114 6.47 -13.32 -0.60
C GLY A 114 7.21 -13.94 0.57
N GLU A 115 8.22 -13.24 1.12
CA GLU A 115 9.06 -13.73 2.22
C GLU A 115 8.46 -13.43 3.60
N THR A 116 7.83 -12.25 3.78
CA THR A 116 7.43 -11.74 5.09
C THR A 116 5.92 -11.63 5.28
N SER A 117 5.14 -11.73 4.21
CA SER A 117 3.70 -11.42 4.19
C SER A 117 3.38 -9.97 4.61
N ILE A 118 4.33 -9.06 4.50
CA ILE A 118 4.19 -7.63 4.81
C ILE A 118 4.39 -6.82 3.54
N GLU A 119 3.41 -5.98 3.21
CA GLU A 119 3.51 -5.03 2.10
C GLU A 119 4.21 -3.73 2.55
N PRO A 120 5.37 -3.37 1.99
CA PRO A 120 6.11 -2.16 2.38
C PRO A 120 5.54 -0.87 1.73
N VAL A 121 4.21 -0.77 1.60
CA VAL A 121 3.55 0.33 0.86
C VAL A 121 3.82 1.69 1.47
N SER A 122 3.65 1.83 2.79
CA SER A 122 3.74 3.14 3.44
C SER A 122 5.13 3.75 3.32
N GLY A 123 6.18 2.97 3.63
CA GLY A 123 7.56 3.45 3.58
C GLY A 123 8.01 3.79 2.17
N THR A 124 7.74 2.93 1.19
CA THR A 124 8.11 3.16 -0.21
C THR A 124 7.35 4.35 -0.79
N SER A 125 6.08 4.53 -0.44
CA SER A 125 5.27 5.66 -0.88
C SER A 125 5.81 7.01 -0.38
N PHE A 126 6.33 7.08 0.85
CA PHE A 126 6.98 8.31 1.32
C PHE A 126 8.25 8.66 0.54
N ILE A 127 9.03 7.67 0.15
CA ILE A 127 10.21 7.90 -0.71
C ILE A 127 9.79 8.44 -2.07
N VAL A 128 8.77 7.84 -2.68
CA VAL A 128 8.27 8.30 -3.98
C VAL A 128 7.67 9.70 -3.88
N LEU A 129 6.91 10.00 -2.82
CA LEU A 129 6.41 11.35 -2.58
C LEU A 129 7.55 12.37 -2.50
N LEU A 130 8.57 12.09 -1.68
CA LEU A 130 9.74 12.94 -1.55
C LEU A 130 10.43 13.16 -2.90
N MET A 131 10.63 12.08 -3.66
CA MET A 131 11.30 12.14 -4.95
C MET A 131 10.49 12.97 -5.96
N LEU A 132 9.18 12.78 -6.05
CA LEU A 132 8.31 13.55 -6.93
C LEU A 132 8.30 15.04 -6.55
N VAL A 133 8.21 15.38 -5.27
CA VAL A 133 8.28 16.78 -4.80
C VAL A 133 9.61 17.41 -5.21
N LEU A 134 10.73 16.73 -5.00
CA LEU A 134 12.05 17.24 -5.36
C LEU A 134 12.20 17.43 -6.87
N VAL A 135 11.75 16.47 -7.67
CA VAL A 135 11.81 16.54 -9.15
C VAL A 135 10.98 17.71 -9.66
N PHE A 136 9.74 17.87 -9.23
CA PHE A 136 8.88 18.94 -9.73
C PHE A 136 9.29 20.33 -9.23
N LYS A 137 9.79 20.41 -8.01
CA LYS A 137 10.40 21.66 -7.51
C LYS A 137 11.63 22.06 -8.33
N ALA A 138 12.47 21.08 -8.69
CA ALA A 138 13.63 21.32 -9.56
C ALA A 138 13.24 21.71 -10.99
N LEU A 139 12.10 21.25 -11.48
CA LEU A 139 11.52 21.65 -12.78
C LEU A 139 10.85 23.04 -12.73
N GLY A 140 10.75 23.67 -11.56
CA GLY A 140 10.16 24.99 -11.42
C GLY A 140 8.64 25.04 -11.51
N LEU A 141 7.95 23.93 -11.25
CA LEU A 141 6.48 23.91 -11.18
C LEU A 141 6.00 24.71 -9.95
N SER A 142 4.76 25.22 -10.05
CA SER A 142 4.11 25.88 -8.90
C SER A 142 4.01 24.93 -7.71
N GLU A 143 3.96 25.46 -6.48
CA GLU A 143 3.80 24.65 -5.27
C GLU A 143 2.49 23.83 -5.30
N SER A 144 1.42 24.40 -5.84
CA SER A 144 0.13 23.74 -5.99
C SER A 144 0.21 22.55 -6.96
N ASP A 145 0.80 22.76 -8.15
CA ASP A 145 0.93 21.70 -9.15
C ASP A 145 1.87 20.59 -8.67
N THR A 146 2.96 20.98 -8.02
CA THR A 146 3.90 20.05 -7.39
C THR A 146 3.20 19.18 -6.34
N ALA A 147 2.38 19.79 -5.46
CA ALA A 147 1.64 19.05 -4.44
C ALA A 147 0.64 18.06 -5.06
N VAL A 148 -0.13 18.51 -6.05
CA VAL A 148 -1.13 17.67 -6.72
C VAL A 148 -0.46 16.49 -7.43
N LEU A 149 0.54 16.74 -8.28
CA LEU A 149 1.25 15.68 -9.01
C LEU A 149 1.95 14.70 -8.07
N ALA A 150 2.61 15.20 -7.02
CA ALA A 150 3.30 14.35 -6.08
C ALA A 150 2.32 13.46 -5.28
N LEU A 151 1.20 13.99 -4.80
CA LEU A 151 0.20 13.23 -4.07
C LEU A 151 -0.52 12.22 -4.97
N VAL A 152 -0.93 12.62 -6.16
CA VAL A 152 -1.56 11.70 -7.13
C VAL A 152 -0.58 10.60 -7.54
N GLY A 153 0.67 10.96 -7.86
CA GLY A 153 1.70 9.99 -8.20
C GLY A 153 1.97 8.99 -7.09
N THR A 154 2.03 9.47 -5.85
CA THR A 154 2.19 8.60 -4.68
C THR A 154 0.99 7.66 -4.49
N THR A 155 -0.21 8.13 -4.76
CA THR A 155 -1.43 7.30 -4.70
C THR A 155 -1.42 6.22 -5.77
N VAL A 156 -1.07 6.56 -7.00
CA VAL A 156 -0.93 5.60 -8.11
C VAL A 156 0.15 4.56 -7.80
N PHE A 157 1.31 5.03 -7.33
CA PHE A 157 2.39 4.15 -6.90
C PHE A 157 1.96 3.20 -5.77
N GLY A 158 1.36 3.73 -4.70
CA GLY A 158 0.90 2.93 -3.56
C GLY A 158 -0.14 1.89 -3.97
N GLY A 159 -1.08 2.24 -4.85
CA GLY A 159 -2.05 1.31 -5.42
C GLY A 159 -1.38 0.19 -6.23
N ALA A 160 -0.39 0.52 -7.05
CA ALA A 160 0.35 -0.47 -7.84
C ALA A 160 1.16 -1.45 -6.95
N ILE A 161 1.81 -0.94 -5.90
CA ILE A 161 2.56 -1.78 -4.94
C ILE A 161 1.60 -2.70 -4.18
N SER A 162 0.49 -2.18 -3.66
CA SER A 162 -0.50 -2.99 -2.95
C SER A 162 -1.12 -4.06 -3.86
N MET A 163 -1.44 -3.72 -5.12
CA MET A 163 -1.91 -4.69 -6.09
C MET A 163 -0.88 -5.80 -6.35
N SER A 164 0.40 -5.45 -6.46
CA SER A 164 1.48 -6.44 -6.63
C SER A 164 1.55 -7.42 -5.46
N GLY A 165 1.41 -6.92 -4.23
CA GLY A 165 1.38 -7.73 -3.02
C GLY A 165 0.17 -8.66 -2.99
N THR A 166 -1.01 -8.16 -3.33
CA THR A 166 -2.25 -8.95 -3.40
C THR A 166 -2.12 -10.11 -4.39
N VAL A 167 -1.62 -9.86 -5.61
CA VAL A 167 -1.42 -10.91 -6.63
C VAL A 167 -0.50 -12.02 -6.14
N ILE A 168 0.60 -11.68 -5.45
CA ILE A 168 1.50 -12.69 -4.86
C ILE A 168 0.80 -13.46 -3.74
N GLY A 169 0.00 -12.77 -2.92
CA GLY A 169 -0.82 -13.39 -1.90
C GLY A 169 -1.79 -14.44 -2.47
N ASP A 170 -2.35 -14.19 -3.64
CA ASP A 170 -3.31 -15.07 -4.29
C ASP A 170 -2.68 -16.28 -5.01
N TYR A 171 -1.42 -16.19 -5.39
CA TYR A 171 -0.72 -17.30 -6.05
C TYR A 171 -0.62 -18.54 -5.16
N LYS A 172 -0.29 -18.39 -3.89
CA LYS A 172 -0.11 -19.53 -2.98
C LYS A 172 -1.41 -20.27 -2.70
N PRO A 173 -2.53 -19.63 -2.31
CA PRO A 173 -3.83 -20.29 -2.24
C PRO A 173 -4.28 -20.88 -3.57
N GLY A 174 -4.05 -20.17 -4.67
CA GLY A 174 -4.35 -20.63 -6.01
C GLY A 174 -3.67 -21.96 -6.34
N LEU A 175 -2.40 -22.12 -6.00
CA LEU A 175 -1.68 -23.38 -6.17
C LEU A 175 -2.28 -24.51 -5.32
N TYR A 176 -2.69 -24.23 -4.09
CA TYR A 176 -3.32 -25.24 -3.22
C TYR A 176 -4.66 -25.77 -3.76
N VAL A 177 -5.43 -24.95 -4.47
CA VAL A 177 -6.67 -25.36 -5.12
C VAL A 177 -6.47 -25.86 -6.55
N GLY A 178 -5.22 -26.00 -7.01
CA GLY A 178 -4.87 -26.48 -8.34
C GLY A 178 -5.03 -25.45 -9.47
N ASN A 179 -5.16 -24.16 -9.13
CA ASN A 179 -5.22 -23.11 -10.14
C ASN A 179 -3.83 -22.79 -10.70
N ARG A 180 -3.79 -22.22 -11.90
CA ARG A 180 -2.54 -21.85 -12.58
C ARG A 180 -2.23 -20.37 -12.38
N PRO A 181 -1.00 -19.98 -12.03
CA PRO A 181 -0.62 -18.57 -11.84
C PRO A 181 -0.99 -17.68 -13.04
N MET A 182 -0.82 -18.18 -14.26
CA MET A 182 -1.22 -17.45 -15.45
C MET A 182 -2.73 -17.16 -15.54
N HIS A 183 -3.58 -18.05 -15.02
CA HIS A 183 -5.03 -17.82 -14.98
C HIS A 183 -5.38 -16.78 -13.92
N ILE A 184 -4.71 -16.83 -12.75
CA ILE A 184 -4.87 -15.81 -11.70
C ILE A 184 -4.51 -14.46 -12.27
N MET A 185 -3.34 -14.30 -12.89
CA MET A 185 -2.92 -13.04 -13.49
C MET A 185 -3.89 -12.53 -14.56
N LYS A 186 -4.44 -13.42 -15.41
CA LYS A 186 -5.45 -13.03 -16.41
C LYS A 186 -6.72 -12.49 -15.78
N THR A 187 -7.22 -13.15 -14.74
CA THR A 187 -8.44 -12.73 -14.05
C THR A 187 -8.22 -11.41 -13.31
N GLU A 188 -7.07 -11.22 -12.70
CA GLU A 188 -6.67 -9.94 -12.09
C GLU A 188 -6.66 -8.80 -13.12
N LEU A 189 -5.98 -8.99 -14.26
CA LEU A 189 -5.96 -8.01 -15.34
C LEU A 189 -7.36 -7.70 -15.90
N MET A 190 -8.21 -8.70 -16.04
CA MET A 190 -9.60 -8.50 -16.47
C MET A 190 -10.42 -7.75 -15.42
N GLY A 191 -10.14 -7.96 -14.14
CA GLY A 191 -10.79 -7.27 -13.02
C GLY A 191 -10.43 -5.78 -12.92
N ILE A 192 -9.28 -5.36 -13.45
CA ILE A 192 -8.85 -3.95 -13.43
C ILE A 192 -9.88 -3.05 -14.12
N VAL A 193 -10.41 -3.45 -15.28
CA VAL A 193 -11.32 -2.59 -16.06
C VAL A 193 -12.62 -2.28 -15.30
N PRO A 194 -13.43 -3.27 -14.88
CA PRO A 194 -14.64 -2.98 -14.12
C PRO A 194 -14.34 -2.33 -12.77
N GLY A 195 -13.27 -2.77 -12.10
CA GLY A 195 -12.84 -2.20 -10.82
C GLY A 195 -12.49 -0.72 -10.93
N THR A 196 -11.74 -0.33 -11.97
CA THR A 196 -11.39 1.08 -12.21
C THR A 196 -12.61 1.94 -12.48
N ILE A 197 -13.57 1.46 -13.25
CA ILE A 197 -14.81 2.19 -13.54
C ILE A 197 -15.58 2.44 -12.23
N VAL A 198 -15.80 1.41 -11.44
CA VAL A 198 -16.51 1.54 -10.16
C VAL A 198 -15.75 2.46 -9.20
N ALA A 199 -14.43 2.27 -9.07
CA ALA A 199 -13.60 3.11 -8.20
C ALA A 199 -13.62 4.59 -8.63
N ALA A 200 -13.56 4.88 -9.93
CA ALA A 200 -13.63 6.25 -10.44
C ALA A 200 -14.99 6.91 -10.16
N LEU A 201 -16.08 6.17 -10.34
CA LEU A 201 -17.42 6.66 -10.01
C LEU A 201 -17.53 6.97 -8.51
N PHE A 202 -17.12 6.05 -7.64
CA PHE A 202 -17.16 6.27 -6.19
C PHE A 202 -16.24 7.41 -5.75
N ALA A 203 -15.03 7.49 -6.28
CA ALA A 203 -14.11 8.59 -5.96
C ALA A 203 -14.71 9.95 -6.36
N GLY A 204 -15.34 10.03 -7.53
CA GLY A 204 -16.03 11.24 -7.97
C GLY A 204 -17.18 11.63 -7.04
N LEU A 205 -18.02 10.68 -6.65
CA LEU A 205 -19.13 10.89 -5.74
C LEU A 205 -18.67 11.32 -4.34
N LEU A 206 -17.69 10.60 -3.78
CA LEU A 206 -17.14 10.92 -2.46
C LEU A 206 -16.42 12.27 -2.45
N SER A 207 -15.71 12.63 -3.51
CA SER A 207 -15.06 13.93 -3.61
C SER A 207 -16.08 15.09 -3.65
N LEU A 208 -17.22 14.88 -4.31
CA LEU A 208 -18.30 15.87 -4.35
C LEU A 208 -18.93 16.05 -2.96
N ALA A 209 -19.24 14.95 -2.25
CA ALA A 209 -19.78 14.99 -0.90
C ALA A 209 -18.81 15.64 0.10
N LEU A 210 -17.51 15.34 -0.04
CA LEU A 210 -16.44 15.91 0.76
C LEU A 210 -16.30 17.43 0.52
N ALA A 211 -16.36 17.87 -0.74
CA ALA A 211 -16.27 19.27 -1.11
C ALA A 211 -17.46 20.10 -0.59
N ARG A 212 -18.64 19.48 -0.45
CA ARG A 212 -19.84 20.10 0.14
C ARG A 212 -19.82 20.12 1.67
N GLY A 213 -18.92 19.37 2.30
CA GLY A 213 -18.88 19.22 3.76
C GLY A 213 -19.91 18.25 4.33
N ASP A 214 -20.60 17.50 3.48
CA ASP A 214 -21.63 16.53 3.88
C ASP A 214 -21.03 15.25 4.47
N LEU A 215 -19.75 15.02 4.25
CA LEU A 215 -19.05 13.81 4.68
C LEU A 215 -17.71 14.15 5.36
N ILE A 216 -17.44 13.52 6.49
CA ILE A 216 -16.13 13.56 7.15
C ILE A 216 -15.44 12.22 6.92
N LEU A 217 -14.44 12.18 6.05
CA LEU A 217 -13.63 10.98 5.84
C LEU A 217 -12.38 11.00 6.72
N TYR A 218 -12.28 10.00 7.58
CA TYR A 218 -11.05 9.74 8.31
C TYR A 218 -10.08 8.99 7.39
N ALA A 219 -9.25 9.74 6.66
CA ALA A 219 -8.22 9.19 5.77
C ALA A 219 -6.82 9.48 6.37
N PRO A 220 -6.38 8.75 7.40
CA PRO A 220 -5.19 9.08 8.18
C PRO A 220 -3.92 9.08 7.34
N GLN A 221 -3.73 8.08 6.48
CA GLN A 221 -2.57 8.01 5.60
C GLN A 221 -2.57 9.15 4.57
N ALA A 222 -3.69 9.39 3.90
CA ALA A 222 -3.80 10.48 2.93
C ALA A 222 -3.47 11.85 3.57
N ASN A 223 -4.00 12.08 4.77
CA ASN A 223 -3.69 13.30 5.53
C ASN A 223 -2.22 13.37 5.95
N ALA A 224 -1.58 12.25 6.30
CA ALA A 224 -0.16 12.21 6.63
C ALA A 224 0.69 12.55 5.40
N PHE A 225 0.39 11.97 4.23
CA PHE A 225 1.06 12.29 2.97
C PHE A 225 0.86 13.75 2.57
N ALA A 226 -0.38 14.27 2.66
CA ALA A 226 -0.68 15.67 2.36
C ALA A 226 0.09 16.63 3.28
N ALA A 227 0.12 16.35 4.58
CA ALA A 227 0.88 17.14 5.54
C ALA A 227 2.39 17.09 5.26
N PHE A 228 2.92 15.93 4.90
CA PHE A 228 4.31 15.80 4.51
C PHE A 228 4.65 16.58 3.23
N ALA A 229 3.80 16.50 2.22
CA ALA A 229 3.98 17.30 1.00
C ALA A 229 3.98 18.82 1.32
N GLN A 230 3.05 19.29 2.16
CA GLN A 230 3.02 20.70 2.61
C GLN A 230 4.30 21.11 3.34
N ILE A 231 4.83 20.24 4.19
CA ILE A 231 6.12 20.47 4.88
C ILE A 231 7.25 20.66 3.88
N MET A 232 7.33 19.80 2.89
CA MET A 232 8.38 19.83 1.85
C MET A 232 8.28 21.05 0.94
N LEU A 233 7.09 21.60 0.77
CA LEU A 233 6.82 22.79 -0.04
C LEU A 233 7.00 24.12 0.73
N GLY A 234 7.47 24.08 1.98
CA GLY A 234 7.77 25.29 2.76
C GLY A 234 6.67 25.72 3.73
N GLY A 235 5.69 24.85 4.00
CA GLY A 235 4.65 25.08 5.01
C GLY A 235 5.27 25.28 6.41
N GLN A 236 4.61 26.09 7.24
CA GLN A 236 5.02 26.29 8.65
C GLN A 236 4.88 24.96 9.40
N THR A 237 6.02 24.35 9.71
CA THR A 237 6.07 23.06 10.39
C THR A 237 6.82 23.18 11.69
N PRO A 238 6.29 22.65 12.78
CA PRO A 238 7.07 22.52 14.02
C PRO A 238 8.11 21.41 13.86
N TRP A 239 9.24 21.72 13.22
CA TRP A 239 10.32 20.77 12.93
C TRP A 239 10.79 20.01 14.16
N SER A 240 10.82 20.66 15.32
CA SER A 240 11.20 20.02 16.58
C SER A 240 10.29 18.86 16.96
N LEU A 241 8.97 19.04 16.81
CA LEU A 241 7.99 18.00 17.11
C LEU A 241 8.02 16.88 16.08
N LEU A 242 8.21 17.21 14.82
CA LEU A 242 8.35 16.23 13.75
C LEU A 242 9.60 15.36 13.97
N LEU A 243 10.76 15.96 14.30
CA LEU A 243 11.99 15.22 14.58
C LEU A 243 11.86 14.33 15.82
N VAL A 244 11.21 14.80 16.88
CA VAL A 244 10.89 13.96 18.05
C VAL A 244 10.05 12.76 17.61
N GLY A 245 9.04 12.97 16.76
CA GLY A 245 8.25 11.91 16.17
C GLY A 245 9.10 10.92 15.38
N VAL A 246 9.99 11.39 14.51
CA VAL A 246 10.92 10.52 13.74
C VAL A 246 11.73 9.64 14.67
N VAL A 247 12.33 10.21 15.72
CA VAL A 247 13.12 9.45 16.71
C VAL A 247 12.26 8.37 17.39
N ILE A 248 11.04 8.72 17.79
CA ILE A 248 10.11 7.75 18.38
C ILE A 248 9.77 6.64 17.38
N GLY A 249 9.47 6.98 16.13
CA GLY A 249 9.17 6.02 15.08
C GLY A 249 10.31 5.06 14.80
N VAL A 250 11.54 5.57 14.68
CA VAL A 250 12.76 4.76 14.53
C VAL A 250 12.92 3.81 15.71
N PHE A 251 12.78 4.32 16.94
CA PHE A 251 12.94 3.52 18.15
C PHE A 251 11.87 2.41 18.23
N MET A 252 10.63 2.73 17.95
CA MET A 252 9.53 1.74 17.93
C MET A 252 9.72 0.71 16.82
N GLU A 253 10.22 1.11 15.66
CA GLU A 253 10.53 0.18 14.57
C GLU A 253 11.68 -0.77 14.92
N LEU A 254 12.71 -0.28 15.59
CA LEU A 254 13.84 -1.11 16.03
C LEU A 254 13.45 -2.10 17.12
N LEU A 255 12.59 -1.70 18.07
CA LEU A 255 12.16 -2.54 19.17
C LEU A 255 11.08 -3.56 18.80
N THR A 256 10.07 -3.13 18.04
CA THR A 256 8.84 -3.92 17.83
C THR A 256 8.61 -4.32 16.37
N GLY A 257 9.30 -3.69 15.42
CA GLY A 257 9.01 -3.83 13.99
C GLY A 257 7.70 -3.13 13.55
N MET A 258 7.10 -2.31 14.41
CA MET A 258 5.79 -1.69 14.19
C MET A 258 5.82 -0.16 14.27
N GLY A 259 6.93 0.49 13.93
CA GLY A 259 7.08 1.94 14.04
C GLY A 259 6.04 2.73 13.26
N THR A 260 5.75 2.32 12.03
CA THR A 260 4.71 2.93 11.19
C THR A 260 3.32 2.76 11.80
N ALA A 261 2.99 1.56 12.30
CA ALA A 261 1.70 1.28 12.94
C ALA A 261 1.53 2.09 14.22
N PHE A 262 2.61 2.24 15.00
CA PHE A 262 2.63 3.09 16.19
C PHE A 262 2.33 4.56 15.83
N GLY A 263 2.98 5.09 14.81
CA GLY A 263 2.73 6.45 14.32
C GLY A 263 1.28 6.64 13.82
N LEU A 264 0.73 5.66 13.12
CA LEU A 264 -0.69 5.67 12.72
C LEU A 264 -1.62 5.67 13.91
N GLY A 265 -1.32 4.87 14.95
CA GLY A 265 -2.09 4.86 16.20
C GLY A 265 -2.10 6.21 16.91
N MET A 266 -0.98 6.95 16.89
CA MET A 266 -0.92 8.33 17.39
C MET A 266 -1.71 9.32 16.53
N TYR A 267 -1.80 9.07 15.23
CA TYR A 267 -2.47 9.94 14.27
C TYR A 267 -3.99 9.74 14.26
N LEU A 268 -4.45 8.51 14.46
CA LEU A 268 -5.85 8.15 14.41
C LEU A 268 -6.62 8.67 15.62
N PRO A 269 -7.86 9.13 15.44
CA PRO A 269 -8.72 9.46 16.56
C PRO A 269 -9.08 8.20 17.38
N MET A 270 -9.31 8.39 18.67
CA MET A 270 -9.61 7.31 19.60
C MET A 270 -10.82 6.45 19.20
N VAL A 271 -11.77 7.03 18.49
CA VAL A 271 -12.94 6.31 17.93
C VAL A 271 -12.53 5.16 17.00
N VAL A 272 -11.41 5.30 16.29
CA VAL A 272 -10.88 4.27 15.38
C VAL A 272 -9.92 3.33 16.10
N THR A 273 -9.07 3.86 16.98
CA THR A 273 -8.04 3.05 17.65
C THR A 273 -8.60 2.18 18.77
N LEU A 274 -9.62 2.63 19.48
CA LEU A 274 -10.20 1.88 20.59
C LEU A 274 -10.79 0.52 20.15
N PRO A 275 -11.62 0.42 19.09
CA PRO A 275 -12.07 -0.87 18.59
C PRO A 275 -10.93 -1.81 18.19
N MET A 276 -9.83 -1.28 17.63
CA MET A 276 -8.65 -2.08 17.28
C MET A 276 -7.97 -2.67 18.51
N VAL A 277 -7.82 -1.87 19.57
CA VAL A 277 -7.25 -2.34 20.87
C VAL A 277 -8.16 -3.41 21.49
N VAL A 278 -9.46 -3.17 21.51
CA VAL A 278 -10.43 -4.14 22.04
C VAL A 278 -10.41 -5.43 21.24
N GLY A 279 -10.41 -5.34 19.90
CA GLY A 279 -10.33 -6.50 19.01
C GLY A 279 -9.04 -7.31 19.20
N GLY A 280 -7.89 -6.63 19.30
CA GLY A 280 -6.61 -7.26 19.58
C GLY A 280 -6.58 -7.97 20.94
N ALA A 281 -7.03 -7.30 21.99
CA ALA A 281 -7.10 -7.87 23.32
C ALA A 281 -8.06 -9.09 23.41
N LEU A 282 -9.20 -9.02 22.72
CA LEU A 282 -10.15 -10.14 22.64
C LEU A 282 -9.54 -11.34 21.91
N ARG A 283 -8.80 -11.07 20.81
CA ARG A 283 -8.08 -12.11 20.08
C ARG A 283 -7.05 -12.79 20.99
N ASP A 284 -6.17 -12.02 21.63
CA ASP A 284 -5.09 -12.55 22.46
C ASP A 284 -5.67 -13.34 23.66
N TYR A 285 -6.76 -12.83 24.27
CA TYR A 285 -7.49 -13.55 25.31
C TYR A 285 -8.08 -14.87 24.81
N TRP A 286 -8.68 -14.86 23.62
CA TRP A 286 -9.27 -16.06 23.02
C TRP A 286 -8.18 -17.09 22.67
N GLU A 287 -7.08 -16.66 22.05
CA GLU A 287 -5.95 -17.56 21.76
C GLU A 287 -5.41 -18.20 23.03
N ALA A 288 -5.07 -17.41 24.04
CA ALA A 288 -4.51 -17.92 25.28
C ALA A 288 -5.48 -18.83 26.06
N ARG A 289 -6.77 -18.50 26.07
CA ARG A 289 -7.75 -19.21 26.93
C ARG A 289 -8.35 -20.45 26.27
N PHE A 290 -8.51 -20.43 24.96
CA PHE A 290 -9.21 -21.50 24.24
C PHE A 290 -8.29 -22.25 23.30
N LEU A 291 -7.50 -21.58 22.49
CA LEU A 291 -6.69 -22.22 21.45
C LEU A 291 -5.47 -22.92 22.07
N ASP A 292 -4.68 -22.22 22.87
CA ASP A 292 -3.46 -22.77 23.48
C ASP A 292 -3.78 -23.85 24.50
N VAL A 293 -4.86 -23.69 25.28
CA VAL A 293 -5.37 -24.73 26.18
C VAL A 293 -5.83 -25.96 25.41
N ALA A 294 -6.46 -25.80 24.25
CA ALA A 294 -6.85 -26.92 23.41
C ALA A 294 -5.63 -27.63 22.80
N VAL A 295 -4.60 -26.87 22.43
CA VAL A 295 -3.32 -27.45 21.96
C VAL A 295 -2.70 -28.35 23.03
N GLU A 296 -2.64 -27.88 24.27
CA GLU A 296 -2.08 -28.64 25.39
C GLU A 296 -2.92 -29.87 25.76
N LYS A 297 -4.25 -29.72 25.83
CA LYS A 297 -5.16 -30.79 26.28
C LYS A 297 -5.45 -31.85 25.22
N GLU A 298 -5.64 -31.43 23.96
CA GLU A 298 -6.03 -32.31 22.87
C GLU A 298 -4.82 -32.77 22.02
N GLY A 299 -3.60 -32.26 22.31
CA GLY A 299 -2.40 -32.61 21.57
C GLY A 299 -2.48 -32.20 20.09
N LEU A 300 -3.11 -31.04 19.82
CA LEU A 300 -3.33 -30.56 18.45
C LEU A 300 -2.01 -30.38 17.70
N SER A 301 -1.96 -30.90 16.49
CA SER A 301 -0.86 -30.59 15.58
C SER A 301 -0.90 -29.11 15.17
N GLU A 302 0.24 -28.55 14.75
CA GLU A 302 0.33 -27.17 14.29
C GLU A 302 -0.69 -26.86 13.17
N LYS A 303 -0.91 -27.81 12.28
CA LYS A 303 -1.94 -27.71 11.22
C LYS A 303 -3.36 -27.55 11.80
N GLN A 304 -3.70 -28.32 12.81
CA GLN A 304 -5.03 -28.24 13.45
C GLN A 304 -5.20 -26.95 14.24
N ARG A 305 -4.13 -26.48 14.91
CA ARG A 305 -4.09 -25.17 15.57
C ARG A 305 -4.36 -24.05 14.56
N THR A 306 -3.64 -24.07 13.45
CA THR A 306 -3.81 -23.08 12.36
C THR A 306 -5.22 -23.11 11.78
N MET A 307 -5.81 -24.27 11.55
CA MET A 307 -7.17 -24.38 11.05
C MET A 307 -8.23 -23.81 12.01
N ARG A 308 -8.09 -24.02 13.33
CA ARG A 308 -8.97 -23.41 14.33
C ARG A 308 -8.82 -21.89 14.37
N LEU A 309 -7.59 -21.38 14.26
CA LEU A 309 -7.31 -19.95 14.20
C LEU A 309 -7.94 -19.32 12.95
N LEU A 310 -7.78 -19.94 11.78
CA LEU A 310 -8.39 -19.50 10.52
C LEU A 310 -9.92 -19.42 10.59
N ASN A 311 -10.58 -20.38 11.25
CA ASN A 311 -12.03 -20.32 11.43
C ASN A 311 -12.47 -19.07 12.20
N THR A 312 -11.68 -18.65 13.20
CA THR A 312 -11.96 -17.42 13.95
C THR A 312 -11.73 -16.18 13.09
N TYR A 313 -10.69 -16.18 12.27
CA TYR A 313 -10.45 -15.11 11.31
C TYR A 313 -11.54 -14.98 10.25
N MET A 314 -12.16 -16.07 9.84
CA MET A 314 -13.31 -16.02 8.92
C MET A 314 -14.49 -15.24 9.50
N ILE A 315 -14.75 -15.36 10.81
CA ILE A 315 -15.79 -14.56 11.49
C ILE A 315 -15.41 -13.06 11.46
N ALA A 316 -14.17 -12.74 11.83
CA ALA A 316 -13.68 -11.36 11.81
C ALA A 316 -13.73 -10.76 10.39
N THR A 317 -13.32 -11.54 9.39
CA THR A 317 -13.40 -11.14 7.97
C THR A 317 -14.86 -10.91 7.55
N GLY A 318 -15.79 -11.77 7.97
CA GLY A 318 -17.22 -11.58 7.72
C GLY A 318 -17.76 -10.27 8.33
N CYS A 319 -17.32 -9.91 9.52
CA CYS A 319 -17.67 -8.63 10.15
C CYS A 319 -17.13 -7.43 9.36
N ILE A 320 -15.86 -7.48 8.92
CA ILE A 320 -15.22 -6.41 8.12
C ILE A 320 -15.94 -6.26 6.78
N VAL A 321 -16.22 -7.37 6.09
CA VAL A 321 -16.94 -7.35 4.80
C VAL A 321 -18.36 -6.81 4.99
N GLY A 322 -19.05 -7.23 6.06
CA GLY A 322 -20.39 -6.75 6.38
C GLY A 322 -20.43 -5.24 6.63
N GLU A 323 -19.46 -4.71 7.38
CA GLU A 323 -19.30 -3.28 7.62
C GLU A 323 -19.02 -2.52 6.30
N ALA A 324 -18.11 -3.04 5.47
CA ALA A 324 -17.78 -2.41 4.19
C ALA A 324 -18.97 -2.37 3.24
N LEU A 325 -19.76 -3.44 3.16
CA LEU A 325 -20.99 -3.49 2.36
C LEU A 325 -22.02 -2.49 2.89
N LEU A 326 -22.27 -2.48 4.20
CA LEU A 326 -23.21 -1.55 4.81
C LEU A 326 -22.77 -0.10 4.57
N GLY A 327 -21.50 0.20 4.76
CA GLY A 327 -20.91 1.53 4.50
C GLY A 327 -21.08 1.95 3.04
N THR A 328 -20.89 1.02 2.11
CA THR A 328 -21.10 1.26 0.67
C THR A 328 -22.57 1.57 0.37
N PHE A 329 -23.52 0.80 0.90
CA PHE A 329 -24.95 1.06 0.72
C PHE A 329 -25.37 2.40 1.32
N LEU A 330 -24.88 2.73 2.51
CA LEU A 330 -25.15 4.01 3.15
C LEU A 330 -24.56 5.17 2.33
N ALA A 331 -23.33 5.03 1.81
CA ALA A 331 -22.71 6.03 0.96
C ALA A 331 -23.56 6.28 -0.31
N ILE A 332 -24.01 5.21 -0.96
CA ILE A 332 -24.92 5.34 -2.11
C ILE A 332 -26.22 6.03 -1.72
N TYR A 333 -26.84 5.62 -0.61
CA TYR A 333 -28.10 6.20 -0.14
C TYR A 333 -28.00 7.70 0.13
N TYR A 334 -26.91 8.16 0.75
CA TYR A 334 -26.71 9.58 1.05
C TYR A 334 -26.27 10.39 -0.17
N VAL A 335 -25.57 9.80 -1.12
CA VAL A 335 -25.04 10.51 -2.29
C VAL A 335 -26.04 10.54 -3.45
N LEU A 336 -26.90 9.51 -3.59
CA LEU A 336 -27.88 9.41 -4.67
C LEU A 336 -28.80 10.64 -4.80
N PRO A 337 -29.37 11.20 -3.72
CA PRO A 337 -30.17 12.42 -3.80
C PRO A 337 -29.39 13.65 -4.25
N LEU A 338 -28.07 13.70 -4.04
CA LEU A 338 -27.19 14.81 -4.45
C LEU A 338 -26.96 14.84 -5.96
N ILE A 339 -27.24 13.73 -6.65
CA ILE A 339 -27.07 13.58 -8.10
C ILE A 339 -28.41 13.76 -8.82
N THR A 340 -29.49 13.32 -8.19
CA THR A 340 -30.83 13.30 -8.81
C THR A 340 -31.67 14.55 -8.51
N GLY A 341 -31.27 15.38 -7.56
CA GLY A 341 -31.89 16.66 -7.23
C GLY A 341 -31.09 17.82 -7.73
#